data_aefe6982ca73ac26150c3466194676dd
#
_entry.id   aefe6982ca73ac26150c3466194676dd
#
_cell.length_a   1.000
_cell.length_b   1.000
_cell.length_c   1.000
_cell.angle_alpha   90.00
_cell.angle_beta   90.00
_cell.angle_gamma   90.00
#
_symmetry.space_group_name_H-M   'P 1'
#
loop_
_entity.id
_entity.type
_entity.pdbx_description
1 polymer ?
#
loop_
_entity_poly.entity_id
_entity_poly.type
_entity_poly.pdbx_seq_one_letter_code
_entity_poly.pdbx_strand_id
1 'polypeptide(L)'
;MIKRSHIRQFLALVEAESFTLGASRIHVTQPTLSAGIADLERIVGAKLFLRSKRRVRLTEAGQRFLIIAREIDQNFRKADRFSKRAVERWPDLRIGLIKTLGSEMMEALVAPLSARFSIEITEGSDAELRGMKSKDRLDAIITTRREADADEQVIVLVREPYAMFVSDNHPLANEQQVEPEKLAGETMIARRNCEILRETSQFFTRHGVRPKFAMRSENDDWCMRLVAAGVGITTAPLSLQVERTTPIAVSGYDFNRTIAMMFSAQFADSNMREELETHVRASAHQLRVRNQSVEQTGQA
;
A
#
# COMPACT_ATOMS: atom_id res chain seq x y z
N MET A 1 -33.36 21.47 -0.33
CA MET A 1 -31.91 21.75 -0.02
C MET A 1 -31.18 20.44 0.14
N ILE A 2 -30.00 20.29 -0.46
CA ILE A 2 -29.14 19.09 -0.34
C ILE A 2 -28.64 18.97 1.11
N LYS A 3 -28.70 17.75 1.67
CA LYS A 3 -28.27 17.44 3.04
C LYS A 3 -27.03 16.53 2.99
N ARG A 4 -26.23 16.52 4.08
CA ARG A 4 -25.09 15.60 4.22
C ARG A 4 -25.49 14.12 4.06
N SER A 5 -26.67 13.74 4.56
CA SER A 5 -27.20 12.38 4.38
C SER A 5 -27.39 12.00 2.92
N HIS A 6 -27.84 12.94 2.07
CA HIS A 6 -27.99 12.70 0.63
C HIS A 6 -26.64 12.40 -0.04
N ILE A 7 -25.58 13.14 0.30
CA ILE A 7 -24.23 12.93 -0.22
C ILE A 7 -23.70 11.55 0.19
N ARG A 8 -23.84 11.18 1.48
CA ARG A 8 -23.42 9.86 1.97
C ARG A 8 -24.19 8.72 1.29
N GLN A 9 -25.49 8.88 1.11
CA GLN A 9 -26.35 7.89 0.44
C GLN A 9 -25.97 7.74 -1.04
N PHE A 10 -25.74 8.85 -1.72
CA PHE A 10 -25.32 8.86 -3.12
C PHE A 10 -23.97 8.14 -3.30
N LEU A 11 -22.96 8.50 -2.51
CA LEU A 11 -21.63 7.89 -2.59
C LEU A 11 -21.64 6.40 -2.22
N ALA A 12 -22.43 6.01 -1.20
CA ALA A 12 -22.58 4.61 -0.82
C ALA A 12 -23.22 3.77 -1.93
N LEU A 13 -24.19 4.33 -2.65
CA LEU A 13 -24.83 3.65 -3.79
C LEU A 13 -23.90 3.55 -5.00
N VAL A 14 -23.09 4.57 -5.27
CA VAL A 14 -22.05 4.55 -6.32
C VAL A 14 -21.03 3.45 -6.07
N GLU A 15 -20.57 3.31 -4.82
CA GLU A 15 -19.56 2.32 -4.46
C GLU A 15 -20.10 0.88 -4.44
N ALA A 16 -21.36 0.72 -4.08
CA ALA A 16 -21.97 -0.60 -3.93
C ALA A 16 -22.67 -1.12 -5.19
N GLU A 17 -22.99 -0.26 -6.16
CA GLU A 17 -23.78 -0.56 -7.36
C GLU A 17 -25.10 -1.32 -7.08
N SER A 18 -25.53 -1.32 -5.81
CA SER A 18 -26.70 -2.04 -5.29
C SER A 18 -27.33 -1.28 -4.13
N PHE A 19 -28.64 -1.08 -4.17
CA PHE A 19 -29.38 -0.42 -3.08
C PHE A 19 -29.26 -1.18 -1.75
N THR A 20 -29.33 -2.50 -1.78
CA THR A 20 -29.21 -3.32 -0.57
C THR A 20 -27.83 -3.23 0.06
N LEU A 21 -26.77 -3.41 -0.75
CA LEU A 21 -25.39 -3.30 -0.27
C LEU A 21 -25.03 -1.88 0.15
N GLY A 22 -25.49 -0.87 -0.60
CA GLY A 22 -25.27 0.53 -0.25
C GLY A 22 -25.92 0.93 1.07
N ALA A 23 -27.14 0.43 1.32
CA ALA A 23 -27.84 0.67 2.58
C ALA A 23 -27.11 0.02 3.77
N SER A 24 -26.66 -1.23 3.62
CA SER A 24 -25.89 -1.93 4.63
C SER A 24 -24.58 -1.18 4.98
N ARG A 25 -23.87 -0.64 3.99
CA ARG A 25 -22.61 0.09 4.22
C ARG A 25 -22.73 1.35 5.08
N ILE A 26 -23.88 2.01 5.03
CA ILE A 26 -24.13 3.23 5.79
C ILE A 26 -25.08 3.02 6.97
N HIS A 27 -25.38 1.75 7.30
CA HIS A 27 -26.24 1.33 8.41
C HIS A 27 -27.65 1.94 8.37
N VAL A 28 -28.29 1.91 7.19
CA VAL A 28 -29.69 2.30 7.01
C VAL A 28 -30.48 1.17 6.32
N THR A 29 -31.81 1.29 6.31
CA THR A 29 -32.63 0.35 5.53
C THR A 29 -32.63 0.69 4.05
N GLN A 30 -32.81 -0.31 3.19
CA GLN A 30 -32.90 -0.09 1.74
C GLN A 30 -34.00 0.91 1.32
N PRO A 31 -35.22 0.89 1.92
CA PRO A 31 -36.22 1.93 1.67
C PRO A 31 -35.73 3.34 2.02
N THR A 32 -35.02 3.49 3.13
CA THR A 32 -34.40 4.79 3.55
C THR A 32 -33.38 5.29 2.53
N LEU A 33 -32.49 4.42 2.05
CA LEU A 33 -31.56 4.77 0.98
C LEU A 33 -32.29 5.17 -0.31
N SER A 34 -33.29 4.39 -0.72
CA SER A 34 -34.06 4.65 -1.94
C SER A 34 -34.81 5.97 -1.88
N ALA A 35 -35.44 6.27 -0.74
CA ALA A 35 -36.15 7.55 -0.50
C ALA A 35 -35.18 8.73 -0.53
N GLY A 36 -34.00 8.61 0.10
CA GLY A 36 -32.99 9.67 0.10
C GLY A 36 -32.39 9.94 -1.27
N ILE A 37 -32.17 8.91 -2.08
CA ILE A 37 -31.73 9.09 -3.48
C ILE A 37 -32.85 9.76 -4.31
N ALA A 38 -34.09 9.37 -4.14
CA ALA A 38 -35.22 9.98 -4.85
C ALA A 38 -35.39 11.47 -4.47
N ASP A 39 -35.21 11.81 -3.18
CA ASP A 39 -35.27 13.20 -2.70
C ASP A 39 -34.08 14.02 -3.29
N LEU A 40 -32.87 13.45 -3.32
CA LEU A 40 -31.72 14.08 -3.95
C LEU A 40 -31.93 14.35 -5.44
N GLU A 41 -32.41 13.35 -6.21
CA GLU A 41 -32.73 13.50 -7.64
C GLU A 41 -33.79 14.59 -7.87
N ARG A 42 -34.80 14.67 -6.99
CA ARG A 42 -35.83 15.73 -7.03
C ARG A 42 -35.23 17.12 -6.78
N ILE A 43 -34.31 17.23 -5.81
CA ILE A 43 -33.64 18.51 -5.47
C ILE A 43 -32.72 18.96 -6.60
N VAL A 44 -31.96 18.02 -7.18
CA VAL A 44 -31.03 18.28 -8.30
C VAL A 44 -31.78 18.52 -9.63
N GLY A 45 -33.01 18.05 -9.73
CA GLY A 45 -33.83 18.17 -10.95
C GLY A 45 -33.43 17.20 -12.07
N ALA A 46 -32.63 16.18 -11.77
CA ALA A 46 -32.17 15.19 -12.74
C ALA A 46 -32.07 13.79 -12.12
N LYS A 47 -32.26 12.76 -12.94
CA LYS A 47 -31.95 11.40 -12.55
C LYS A 47 -30.45 11.20 -12.50
N LEU A 48 -29.96 10.71 -11.37
CA LEU A 48 -28.55 10.46 -11.12
C LEU A 48 -28.17 8.99 -11.36
N PHE A 49 -29.18 8.09 -11.24
CA PHE A 49 -28.97 6.66 -11.44
C PHE A 49 -29.92 6.06 -12.48
N LEU A 50 -29.36 5.19 -13.30
CA LEU A 50 -30.11 4.25 -14.15
C LEU A 50 -30.38 2.98 -13.33
N ARG A 51 -31.67 2.65 -13.15
CA ARG A 51 -32.09 1.45 -12.42
C ARG A 51 -32.39 0.33 -13.43
N SER A 52 -31.64 -0.75 -13.38
CA SER A 52 -31.97 -1.99 -14.08
C SER A 52 -32.21 -3.11 -13.07
N LYS A 53 -32.87 -4.20 -13.48
CA LYS A 53 -33.12 -5.37 -12.61
C LYS A 53 -31.85 -6.02 -12.06
N ARG A 54 -30.69 -5.75 -12.65
CA ARG A 54 -29.41 -6.41 -12.30
C ARG A 54 -28.32 -5.47 -11.79
N ARG A 55 -28.36 -4.16 -12.10
CA ARG A 55 -27.29 -3.21 -11.71
C ARG A 55 -27.83 -1.78 -11.62
N VAL A 56 -27.19 -1.02 -10.75
CA VAL A 56 -27.37 0.43 -10.64
C VAL A 56 -26.15 1.10 -11.27
N ARG A 57 -26.39 2.01 -12.24
CA ARG A 57 -25.32 2.75 -12.91
C ARG A 57 -25.61 4.25 -12.86
N LEU A 58 -24.57 5.06 -12.91
CA LEU A 58 -24.72 6.50 -13.00
C LEU A 58 -25.24 6.93 -14.39
N THR A 59 -26.07 7.95 -14.42
CA THR A 59 -26.39 8.73 -15.62
C THR A 59 -25.22 9.70 -15.90
N GLU A 60 -25.25 10.41 -17.03
CA GLU A 60 -24.32 11.50 -17.31
C GLU A 60 -24.40 12.61 -16.24
N ALA A 61 -25.62 12.97 -15.82
CA ALA A 61 -25.82 13.90 -14.70
C ALA A 61 -25.23 13.33 -13.38
N GLY A 62 -25.39 12.01 -13.15
CA GLY A 62 -24.81 11.32 -12.00
C GLY A 62 -23.28 11.34 -12.00
N GLN A 63 -22.64 11.18 -13.17
CA GLN A 63 -21.19 11.27 -13.28
C GLN A 63 -20.68 12.68 -12.96
N ARG A 64 -21.33 13.70 -13.49
CA ARG A 64 -21.01 15.10 -13.16
C ARG A 64 -21.23 15.41 -11.67
N PHE A 65 -22.34 14.93 -11.11
CA PHE A 65 -22.65 15.12 -9.69
C PHE A 65 -21.67 14.37 -8.78
N LEU A 66 -21.08 13.25 -9.21
CA LEU A 66 -20.12 12.47 -8.44
C LEU A 66 -18.87 13.30 -8.06
N ILE A 67 -18.39 14.14 -8.97
CA ILE A 67 -17.25 15.01 -8.70
C ILE A 67 -17.61 15.97 -7.56
N ILE A 68 -18.74 16.64 -7.67
CA ILE A 68 -19.23 17.59 -6.66
C ILE A 68 -19.51 16.89 -5.32
N ALA A 69 -20.14 15.71 -5.34
CA ALA A 69 -20.47 14.96 -4.15
C ALA A 69 -19.21 14.54 -3.35
N ARG A 70 -18.14 14.17 -4.07
CA ARG A 70 -16.84 13.86 -3.44
C ARG A 70 -16.21 15.07 -2.77
N GLU A 71 -16.20 16.23 -3.43
CA GLU A 71 -15.71 17.47 -2.86
C GLU A 71 -16.50 17.90 -1.60
N ILE A 72 -17.82 17.79 -1.66
CA ILE A 72 -18.69 18.08 -0.50
C ILE A 72 -18.39 17.14 0.67
N ASP A 73 -18.28 15.81 0.43
CA ASP A 73 -17.94 14.84 1.48
C ASP A 73 -16.57 15.12 2.12
N GLN A 74 -15.59 15.47 1.29
CA GLN A 74 -14.28 15.89 1.77
C GLN A 74 -14.35 17.12 2.66
N ASN A 75 -15.12 18.14 2.26
CA ASN A 75 -15.28 19.35 3.06
C ASN A 75 -16.03 19.08 4.37
N PHE A 76 -17.02 18.18 4.39
CA PHE A 76 -17.63 17.73 5.63
C PHE A 76 -16.63 17.02 6.55
N ARG A 77 -15.77 16.16 6.00
CA ARG A 77 -14.70 15.52 6.78
C ARG A 77 -13.71 16.54 7.34
N LYS A 78 -13.37 17.61 6.57
CA LYS A 78 -12.55 18.72 7.06
C LYS A 78 -13.24 19.45 8.23
N ALA A 79 -14.54 19.73 8.10
CA ALA A 79 -15.30 20.39 9.15
C ALA A 79 -15.43 19.53 10.42
N ASP A 80 -15.64 18.21 10.28
CA ASP A 80 -15.67 17.30 11.42
C ASP A 80 -14.32 17.24 12.15
N ARG A 81 -13.20 17.30 11.41
CA ARG A 81 -11.87 17.37 12.00
C ARG A 81 -11.63 18.70 12.71
N PHE A 82 -12.11 19.80 12.17
CA PHE A 82 -12.01 21.12 12.79
C PHE A 82 -12.71 21.17 14.15
N SER A 83 -13.91 20.57 14.25
CA SER A 83 -14.65 20.51 15.52
C SER A 83 -13.97 19.65 16.59
N LYS A 84 -13.19 18.65 16.20
CA LYS A 84 -12.40 17.79 17.09
C LYS A 84 -11.07 18.44 17.52
N ARG A 85 -10.59 19.47 16.80
CA ARG A 85 -9.33 20.18 17.07
C ARG A 85 -9.37 21.16 18.25
N ALA A 86 -10.52 21.37 18.87
CA ALA A 86 -10.65 22.28 20.02
C ALA A 86 -9.98 21.81 21.32
N VAL A 87 -9.31 20.66 21.32
CA VAL A 87 -8.45 20.15 22.38
C VAL A 87 -7.10 19.86 21.75
N GLU A 88 -6.00 20.39 22.29
CA GLU A 88 -4.60 20.21 21.85
C GLU A 88 -4.29 18.80 21.33
N ARG A 89 -4.61 18.53 20.08
CA ARG A 89 -4.31 17.25 19.42
C ARG A 89 -3.46 17.53 18.17
N TRP A 90 -2.44 16.71 18.02
CA TRP A 90 -1.67 16.61 16.79
C TRP A 90 -2.61 16.45 15.58
N PRO A 91 -2.30 17.03 14.40
CA PRO A 91 -3.09 16.85 13.20
C PRO A 91 -3.16 15.37 12.82
N ASP A 92 -4.36 14.91 12.42
CA ASP A 92 -4.57 13.53 11.98
C ASP A 92 -3.85 13.29 10.64
N LEU A 93 -3.15 12.17 10.53
CA LEU A 93 -2.42 11.74 9.36
C LEU A 93 -2.74 10.26 9.07
N ARG A 94 -3.38 10.01 7.93
CA ARG A 94 -3.74 8.66 7.47
C ARG A 94 -2.73 8.19 6.45
N ILE A 95 -1.95 7.18 6.81
CA ILE A 95 -0.89 6.61 5.97
C ILE A 95 -1.23 5.19 5.56
N GLY A 96 -1.17 4.92 4.25
CA GLY A 96 -1.19 3.55 3.73
C GLY A 96 0.22 2.97 3.62
N LEU A 97 0.42 1.75 4.10
CA LEU A 97 1.68 1.03 4.00
C LEU A 97 1.49 -0.24 3.17
N ILE A 98 2.39 -0.45 2.20
CA ILE A 98 2.38 -1.69 1.42
C ILE A 98 2.73 -2.89 2.32
N LYS A 99 2.03 -4.00 2.15
CA LYS A 99 2.18 -5.24 2.94
C LYS A 99 3.61 -5.81 2.95
N THR A 100 4.39 -5.50 1.93
CA THR A 100 5.78 -5.95 1.77
C THR A 100 6.80 -4.96 2.30
N LEU A 101 6.38 -3.94 3.07
CA LEU A 101 7.29 -3.02 3.74
C LEU A 101 7.94 -3.73 4.93
N GLY A 102 9.27 -3.77 4.97
CA GLY A 102 10.01 -4.37 6.09
C GLY A 102 9.72 -3.67 7.43
N SER A 103 9.62 -4.44 8.50
CA SER A 103 9.24 -3.92 9.84
C SER A 103 10.19 -2.82 10.33
N GLU A 104 11.50 -2.98 10.15
CA GLU A 104 12.49 -1.95 10.52
C GLU A 104 12.32 -0.67 9.70
N MET A 105 12.02 -0.80 8.40
CA MET A 105 11.77 0.35 7.54
C MET A 105 10.47 1.04 7.93
N MET A 106 9.43 0.29 8.23
CA MET A 106 8.16 0.81 8.72
C MET A 106 8.37 1.60 10.03
N GLU A 107 9.07 1.02 10.99
CA GLU A 107 9.39 1.68 12.27
C GLU A 107 10.17 2.98 12.05
N ALA A 108 11.25 2.94 11.25
CA ALA A 108 12.08 4.11 10.99
C ALA A 108 11.35 5.24 10.26
N LEU A 109 10.39 4.93 9.40
CA LEU A 109 9.62 5.92 8.65
C LEU A 109 8.44 6.48 9.44
N VAL A 110 7.78 5.66 10.27
CA VAL A 110 6.51 6.02 10.90
C VAL A 110 6.67 6.49 12.35
N ALA A 111 7.56 5.86 13.14
CA ALA A 111 7.69 6.21 14.56
C ALA A 111 8.04 7.71 14.79
N PRO A 112 8.93 8.35 14.03
CA PRO A 112 9.22 9.78 14.21
C PRO A 112 8.02 10.68 13.95
N LEU A 113 7.07 10.27 13.12
CA LEU A 113 5.89 11.06 12.80
C LEU A 113 4.90 11.13 13.95
N SER A 114 4.89 10.14 14.87
CA SER A 114 3.99 10.11 16.03
C SER A 114 4.21 11.27 17.01
N ALA A 115 5.38 11.90 16.96
CA ALA A 115 5.69 13.10 17.74
C ALA A 115 5.02 14.38 17.21
N ARG A 116 4.45 14.34 15.99
CA ARG A 116 3.91 15.52 15.28
C ARG A 116 2.51 15.29 14.72
N PHE A 117 2.10 14.05 14.58
CA PHE A 117 0.82 13.66 13.97
C PHE A 117 0.10 12.62 14.82
N SER A 118 -1.23 12.68 14.82
CA SER A 118 -2.10 11.58 15.25
C SER A 118 -2.23 10.62 14.06
N ILE A 119 -1.52 9.47 14.11
CA ILE A 119 -1.35 8.61 12.94
C ILE A 119 -2.41 7.50 12.92
N GLU A 120 -3.05 7.31 11.76
CA GLU A 120 -3.86 6.14 11.44
C GLU A 120 -3.17 5.38 10.30
N ILE A 121 -2.81 4.11 10.54
CA ILE A 121 -2.13 3.27 9.56
C ILE A 121 -3.12 2.29 8.94
N THR A 122 -3.07 2.17 7.62
CA THR A 122 -3.79 1.15 6.85
C THR A 122 -2.78 0.33 6.07
N GLU A 123 -2.75 -0.98 6.29
CA GLU A 123 -1.98 -1.90 5.47
C GLU A 123 -2.77 -2.35 4.25
N GLY A 124 -2.12 -2.49 3.09
CA GLY A 124 -2.79 -2.93 1.87
C GLY A 124 -1.82 -3.32 0.74
N SER A 125 -2.36 -3.91 -0.31
CA SER A 125 -1.64 -4.06 -1.58
C SER A 125 -1.44 -2.70 -2.26
N ASP A 126 -0.47 -2.60 -3.18
CA ASP A 126 -0.23 -1.38 -3.95
C ASP A 126 -1.51 -0.88 -4.67
N ALA A 127 -2.30 -1.77 -5.25
CA ALA A 127 -3.54 -1.41 -5.94
C ALA A 127 -4.62 -0.87 -4.98
N GLU A 128 -4.80 -1.48 -3.81
CA GLU A 128 -5.73 -1.03 -2.78
C GLU A 128 -5.35 0.34 -2.25
N LEU A 129 -4.07 0.53 -1.89
CA LEU A 129 -3.57 1.79 -1.35
C LEU A 129 -3.70 2.93 -2.35
N ARG A 130 -3.35 2.71 -3.62
CA ARG A 130 -3.53 3.70 -4.71
C ARG A 130 -5.01 4.03 -4.92
N GLY A 131 -5.88 3.03 -4.86
CA GLY A 131 -7.33 3.22 -4.93
C GLY A 131 -7.90 4.00 -3.74
N MET A 132 -7.34 3.83 -2.53
CA MET A 132 -7.73 4.61 -1.35
C MET A 132 -7.18 6.05 -1.43
N LYS A 133 -5.91 6.22 -1.87
CA LYS A 133 -5.30 7.53 -2.07
C LYS A 133 -6.08 8.36 -3.10
N SER A 134 -6.44 7.79 -4.25
CA SER A 134 -7.19 8.50 -5.30
C SER A 134 -8.60 8.93 -4.88
N LYS A 135 -9.13 8.35 -3.81
CA LYS A 135 -10.42 8.69 -3.18
C LYS A 135 -10.25 9.56 -1.93
N ASP A 136 -9.05 10.10 -1.68
CA ASP A 136 -8.68 10.87 -0.49
C ASP A 136 -9.05 10.19 0.84
N ARG A 137 -9.04 8.86 0.86
CA ARG A 137 -9.21 8.08 2.09
C ARG A 137 -7.91 7.96 2.89
N LEU A 138 -6.76 8.12 2.21
CA LEU A 138 -5.43 8.20 2.77
C LEU A 138 -4.83 9.55 2.38
N ASP A 139 -4.06 10.14 3.28
CA ASP A 139 -3.36 11.40 3.06
C ASP A 139 -2.03 11.15 2.32
N ALA A 140 -1.37 10.04 2.66
CA ALA A 140 -0.18 9.56 1.98
C ALA A 140 -0.17 8.03 1.90
N ILE A 141 0.60 7.49 0.95
CA ILE A 141 0.89 6.06 0.87
C ILE A 141 2.39 5.84 0.73
N ILE A 142 2.90 4.79 1.37
CA ILE A 142 4.25 4.26 1.17
C ILE A 142 4.11 2.94 0.42
N THR A 143 4.58 2.92 -0.82
CA THR A 143 4.43 1.78 -1.72
C THR A 143 5.55 1.72 -2.76
N THR A 144 5.52 0.74 -3.65
CA THR A 144 6.47 0.67 -4.75
C THR A 144 6.19 1.74 -5.80
N ARG A 145 7.25 2.42 -6.23
CA ARG A 145 7.21 3.36 -7.36
C ARG A 145 7.05 2.57 -8.67
N ARG A 146 6.17 3.07 -9.55
CA ARG A 146 6.00 2.60 -10.92
C ARG A 146 6.61 3.61 -11.90
N GLU A 147 6.95 3.17 -13.09
CA GLU A 147 7.44 4.07 -14.17
C GLU A 147 6.44 5.18 -14.54
N ALA A 148 5.15 4.87 -14.44
CA ALA A 148 4.06 5.82 -14.73
C ALA A 148 3.83 6.87 -13.62
N ASP A 149 4.52 6.78 -12.48
CA ASP A 149 4.35 7.74 -11.39
C ASP A 149 5.14 9.02 -11.69
N ALA A 150 4.47 10.16 -11.76
CA ALA A 150 5.09 11.46 -12.01
C ALA A 150 6.06 11.84 -10.88
N ASP A 151 7.25 12.30 -11.24
CA ASP A 151 8.34 12.62 -10.30
C ASP A 151 7.95 13.68 -9.25
N GLU A 152 7.16 14.66 -9.64
CA GLU A 152 6.77 15.78 -8.79
C GLU A 152 5.90 15.39 -7.58
N GLN A 153 5.27 14.22 -7.64
CA GLN A 153 4.37 13.72 -6.59
C GLN A 153 4.98 12.58 -5.77
N VAL A 154 6.25 12.24 -6.03
CA VAL A 154 6.90 11.04 -5.49
C VAL A 154 8.13 11.41 -4.68
N ILE A 155 8.18 10.99 -3.42
CA ILE A 155 9.39 11.04 -2.61
C ILE A 155 10.01 9.65 -2.59
N VAL A 156 11.13 9.47 -3.27
CA VAL A 156 11.89 8.22 -3.24
C VAL A 156 12.52 8.05 -1.86
N LEU A 157 12.15 6.98 -1.16
CA LEU A 157 12.66 6.64 0.17
C LEU A 157 13.88 5.74 0.08
N VAL A 158 13.74 4.57 -0.55
CA VAL A 158 14.78 3.56 -0.68
C VAL A 158 14.72 2.94 -2.07
N ARG A 159 15.87 2.62 -2.62
CA ARG A 159 16.04 1.69 -3.75
C ARG A 159 16.81 0.49 -3.23
N GLU A 160 16.28 -0.70 -3.47
CA GLU A 160 16.87 -1.93 -2.95
C GLU A 160 16.75 -3.07 -3.95
N PRO A 161 17.78 -3.95 -4.02
CA PRO A 161 17.73 -5.15 -4.83
C PRO A 161 16.90 -6.25 -4.13
N TYR A 162 16.50 -7.23 -4.93
CA TYR A 162 16.08 -8.53 -4.44
C TYR A 162 17.28 -9.48 -4.37
N ALA A 163 17.33 -10.27 -3.32
CA ALA A 163 18.33 -11.32 -3.14
C ALA A 163 17.65 -12.66 -2.83
N MET A 164 18.41 -13.76 -2.98
CA MET A 164 18.02 -15.04 -2.42
C MET A 164 18.43 -15.07 -0.95
N PHE A 165 17.48 -15.34 -0.06
CA PHE A 165 17.74 -15.51 1.36
C PHE A 165 17.82 -16.99 1.74
N VAL A 166 18.87 -17.33 2.45
CA VAL A 166 19.13 -18.63 3.04
C VAL A 166 19.35 -18.49 4.54
N SER A 167 19.28 -19.58 5.32
CA SER A 167 19.71 -19.52 6.72
C SER A 167 21.23 -19.39 6.81
N ASP A 168 21.77 -18.82 7.87
CA ASP A 168 23.23 -18.67 8.08
C ASP A 168 23.97 -20.01 8.08
N ASN A 169 23.27 -21.11 8.42
CA ASN A 169 23.83 -22.45 8.40
C ASN A 169 23.64 -23.19 7.06
N HIS A 170 23.08 -22.53 6.06
CA HIS A 170 22.87 -23.14 4.74
C HIS A 170 24.20 -23.35 4.00
N PRO A 171 24.40 -24.44 3.23
CA PRO A 171 25.62 -24.64 2.45
C PRO A 171 26.00 -23.48 1.53
N LEU A 172 25.00 -22.76 1.01
CA LEU A 172 25.19 -21.62 0.12
C LEU A 172 25.43 -20.29 0.86
N ALA A 173 25.37 -20.25 2.20
CA ALA A 173 25.48 -18.98 2.95
C ALA A 173 26.85 -18.29 2.80
N ASN A 174 27.90 -19.05 2.47
CA ASN A 174 29.25 -18.53 2.24
C ASN A 174 29.51 -18.14 0.76
N GLU A 175 28.54 -18.34 -0.12
CA GLU A 175 28.65 -17.96 -1.52
C GLU A 175 28.20 -16.50 -1.71
N GLN A 176 29.02 -15.69 -2.38
CA GLN A 176 28.62 -14.33 -2.74
C GLN A 176 27.58 -14.32 -3.86
N GLN A 177 27.71 -15.24 -4.79
CA GLN A 177 26.83 -15.39 -5.94
C GLN A 177 26.68 -16.86 -6.34
N VAL A 178 25.48 -17.25 -6.73
CA VAL A 178 25.17 -18.62 -7.18
C VAL A 178 24.50 -18.61 -8.55
N GLU A 179 24.78 -19.63 -9.33
CA GLU A 179 24.04 -19.87 -10.57
C GLU A 179 22.64 -20.39 -10.25
N PRO A 180 21.58 -19.98 -11.00
CA PRO A 180 20.19 -20.38 -10.75
C PRO A 180 20.01 -21.89 -10.67
N GLU A 181 20.74 -22.66 -11.47
CA GLU A 181 20.65 -24.14 -11.56
C GLU A 181 21.07 -24.81 -10.25
N LYS A 182 21.97 -24.20 -9.47
CA LYS A 182 22.34 -24.70 -8.12
C LYS A 182 21.17 -24.71 -7.15
N LEU A 183 20.14 -23.93 -7.43
CA LEU A 183 18.91 -23.84 -6.60
C LEU A 183 17.84 -24.88 -6.98
N ALA A 184 18.09 -25.73 -8.00
CA ALA A 184 17.10 -26.69 -8.50
C ALA A 184 16.69 -27.79 -7.47
N GLY A 185 17.61 -28.10 -6.54
CA GLY A 185 17.35 -29.04 -5.45
C GLY A 185 16.74 -28.45 -4.20
N GLU A 186 16.68 -27.13 -4.11
CA GLU A 186 16.29 -26.43 -2.90
C GLU A 186 14.76 -26.42 -2.68
N THR A 187 14.38 -26.37 -1.42
CA THR A 187 12.99 -26.16 -1.04
C THR A 187 12.73 -24.67 -0.89
N MET A 188 11.75 -24.15 -1.59
CA MET A 188 11.42 -22.72 -1.55
C MET A 188 10.25 -22.40 -0.64
N ILE A 189 10.24 -21.18 -0.16
CA ILE A 189 9.13 -20.53 0.54
C ILE A 189 8.63 -19.42 -0.39
N ALA A 190 7.36 -19.48 -0.82
CA ALA A 190 6.79 -18.51 -1.73
C ALA A 190 6.09 -17.37 -0.96
N ARG A 191 6.59 -16.16 -1.15
CA ARG A 191 5.99 -14.91 -0.67
C ARG A 191 4.92 -14.44 -1.66
N ARG A 192 3.63 -14.59 -1.30
CA ARG A 192 2.52 -14.32 -2.23
C ARG A 192 2.25 -12.84 -2.49
N ASN A 193 2.68 -11.95 -1.59
CA ASN A 193 2.58 -10.50 -1.78
C ASN A 193 3.79 -9.91 -2.54
N CYS A 194 4.75 -10.75 -2.96
CA CYS A 194 5.93 -10.28 -3.69
C CYS A 194 5.51 -9.56 -4.98
N GLU A 195 5.96 -8.33 -5.16
CA GLU A 195 5.60 -7.45 -6.28
C GLU A 195 6.08 -7.99 -7.62
N ILE A 196 7.19 -8.76 -7.60
CA ILE A 196 7.81 -9.38 -8.78
C ILE A 196 7.63 -10.91 -8.80
N LEU A 197 6.58 -11.43 -8.17
CA LEU A 197 6.35 -12.88 -8.07
C LEU A 197 6.29 -13.55 -9.45
N ARG A 198 5.68 -12.89 -10.42
CA ARG A 198 5.57 -13.37 -11.80
C ARG A 198 6.94 -13.42 -12.49
N GLU A 199 7.70 -12.36 -12.40
CA GLU A 199 9.04 -12.21 -12.96
C GLU A 199 10.00 -13.23 -12.33
N THR A 200 9.95 -13.38 -11.01
CA THR A 200 10.71 -14.41 -10.27
C THR A 200 10.37 -15.81 -10.75
N SER A 201 9.08 -16.13 -10.89
CA SER A 201 8.65 -17.44 -11.39
C SER A 201 9.12 -17.69 -12.83
N GLN A 202 9.05 -16.70 -13.70
CA GLN A 202 9.53 -16.78 -15.08
C GLN A 202 11.04 -16.93 -15.15
N PHE A 203 11.79 -16.23 -14.29
CA PHE A 203 13.25 -16.33 -14.20
C PHE A 203 13.65 -17.79 -13.89
N PHE A 204 13.17 -18.36 -12.79
CA PHE A 204 13.51 -19.72 -12.40
C PHE A 204 13.04 -20.77 -13.42
N THR A 205 11.86 -20.58 -14.00
CA THR A 205 11.35 -21.50 -15.05
C THR A 205 12.27 -21.51 -16.28
N ARG A 206 12.79 -20.34 -16.71
CA ARG A 206 13.73 -20.23 -17.85
C ARG A 206 15.06 -20.95 -17.60
N HIS A 207 15.51 -21.00 -16.33
CA HIS A 207 16.73 -21.73 -15.93
C HIS A 207 16.46 -23.18 -15.51
N GLY A 208 15.29 -23.73 -15.84
CA GLY A 208 14.94 -25.11 -15.55
C GLY A 208 14.72 -25.42 -14.08
N VAL A 209 14.70 -24.41 -13.21
CA VAL A 209 14.51 -24.56 -11.76
C VAL A 209 13.03 -24.70 -11.45
N ARG A 210 12.64 -25.87 -10.94
CA ARG A 210 11.27 -26.19 -10.51
C ARG A 210 11.28 -26.61 -9.04
N PRO A 211 11.29 -25.64 -8.11
CA PRO A 211 11.47 -25.95 -6.70
C PRO A 211 10.24 -26.60 -6.10
N LYS A 212 10.47 -27.42 -5.07
CA LYS A 212 9.43 -27.79 -4.12
C LYS A 212 9.13 -26.60 -3.22
N PHE A 213 7.90 -26.47 -2.75
CA PHE A 213 7.51 -25.40 -1.85
C PHE A 213 7.14 -25.96 -0.48
N ALA A 214 7.87 -25.53 0.57
CA ALA A 214 7.52 -25.82 1.95
C ALA A 214 6.32 -24.99 2.40
N MET A 215 6.22 -23.74 1.91
CA MET A 215 5.16 -22.81 2.30
C MET A 215 4.82 -21.83 1.16
N ARG A 216 3.56 -21.38 1.13
CA ARG A 216 3.09 -20.25 0.35
C ARG A 216 2.29 -19.35 1.28
N SER A 217 2.76 -18.13 1.55
CA SER A 217 2.13 -17.21 2.51
C SER A 217 2.08 -15.78 2.00
N GLU A 218 1.10 -15.04 2.49
CA GLU A 218 1.03 -13.57 2.36
C GLU A 218 1.75 -12.87 3.52
N ASN A 219 2.17 -13.59 4.55
CA ASN A 219 2.90 -13.07 5.69
C ASN A 219 4.40 -13.20 5.46
N ASP A 220 5.05 -12.09 5.13
CA ASP A 220 6.48 -12.06 4.82
C ASP A 220 7.35 -12.35 6.05
N ASP A 221 6.94 -11.94 7.27
CA ASP A 221 7.69 -12.24 8.50
C ASP A 221 7.73 -13.76 8.76
N TRP A 222 6.60 -14.46 8.58
CA TRP A 222 6.61 -15.92 8.68
C TRP A 222 7.52 -16.58 7.64
N CYS A 223 7.49 -16.08 6.40
CA CYS A 223 8.37 -16.59 5.35
C CYS A 223 9.84 -16.45 5.74
N MET A 224 10.26 -15.25 6.18
CA MET A 224 11.65 -14.97 6.54
C MET A 224 12.08 -15.74 7.79
N ARG A 225 11.22 -15.91 8.79
CA ARG A 225 11.53 -16.72 9.98
C ARG A 225 11.68 -18.20 9.68
N LEU A 226 10.94 -18.74 8.71
CA LEU A 226 11.12 -20.12 8.25
C LEU A 226 12.42 -20.28 7.47
N VAL A 227 12.86 -19.24 6.72
CA VAL A 227 14.21 -19.24 6.13
C VAL A 227 15.26 -19.27 7.23
N ALA A 228 15.16 -18.40 8.24
CA ALA A 228 16.07 -18.38 9.39
C ALA A 228 16.13 -19.73 10.16
N ALA A 229 15.02 -20.48 10.15
CA ALA A 229 14.93 -21.81 10.74
C ALA A 229 15.47 -22.94 9.83
N GLY A 230 15.92 -22.62 8.60
CA GLY A 230 16.45 -23.61 7.65
C GLY A 230 15.39 -24.49 6.98
N VAL A 231 14.11 -24.09 7.00
CA VAL A 231 13.00 -24.86 6.38
C VAL A 231 13.04 -24.75 4.85
N GLY A 232 13.61 -23.66 4.32
CA GLY A 232 13.75 -23.44 2.88
C GLY A 232 14.38 -22.07 2.59
N ILE A 233 14.42 -21.70 1.33
CA ILE A 233 15.00 -20.47 0.83
C ILE A 233 13.92 -19.60 0.18
N THR A 234 14.14 -18.26 0.06
CA THR A 234 13.20 -17.35 -0.61
C THR A 234 13.89 -16.18 -1.27
N THR A 235 13.28 -15.62 -2.31
CA THR A 235 13.70 -14.32 -2.82
C THR A 235 12.95 -13.20 -2.08
N ALA A 236 13.68 -12.18 -1.64
CA ALA A 236 13.10 -11.04 -0.96
C ALA A 236 13.93 -9.77 -1.20
N PRO A 237 13.35 -8.56 -1.06
CA PRO A 237 14.13 -7.33 -1.01
C PRO A 237 14.95 -7.30 0.28
N LEU A 238 16.11 -6.62 0.25
CA LEU A 238 17.06 -6.62 1.37
C LEU A 238 16.46 -6.12 2.69
N SER A 239 15.51 -5.19 2.64
CA SER A 239 14.84 -4.66 3.84
C SER A 239 13.98 -5.68 4.60
N LEU A 240 13.75 -6.86 4.04
CA LEU A 240 13.05 -7.96 4.73
C LEU A 240 14.02 -8.92 5.44
N GLN A 241 15.32 -8.67 5.41
CA GLN A 241 16.29 -9.48 6.14
C GLN A 241 15.92 -9.57 7.63
N VAL A 242 16.01 -10.75 8.18
CA VAL A 242 15.88 -11.01 9.62
C VAL A 242 17.16 -11.67 10.15
N GLU A 243 17.35 -11.66 11.47
CA GLU A 243 18.46 -12.35 12.11
C GLU A 243 18.53 -13.82 11.65
N ARG A 244 19.74 -14.34 11.52
CA ARG A 244 20.08 -15.70 11.08
C ARG A 244 19.68 -15.98 9.63
N THR A 245 19.64 -14.94 8.79
CA THR A 245 19.49 -15.09 7.34
C THR A 245 20.57 -14.34 6.58
N THR A 246 21.12 -14.99 5.59
CA THR A 246 22.14 -14.45 4.70
C THR A 246 21.55 -14.22 3.31
N PRO A 247 21.64 -12.99 2.76
CA PRO A 247 21.29 -12.73 1.36
C PRO A 247 22.45 -13.14 0.46
N ILE A 248 22.13 -13.86 -0.62
CA ILE A 248 23.09 -14.23 -1.67
C ILE A 248 22.59 -13.74 -3.03
N ALA A 249 23.51 -13.30 -3.89
CA ALA A 249 23.18 -12.93 -5.26
C ALA A 249 22.89 -14.20 -6.10
N VAL A 250 21.98 -14.07 -7.06
CA VAL A 250 21.74 -15.12 -8.08
C VAL A 250 22.08 -14.54 -9.43
N SER A 251 22.92 -15.22 -10.20
CA SER A 251 23.38 -14.76 -11.52
C SER A 251 22.19 -14.43 -12.43
N GLY A 252 22.17 -13.20 -12.96
CA GLY A 252 21.07 -12.72 -13.84
C GLY A 252 19.76 -12.40 -13.15
N TYR A 253 19.67 -12.44 -11.81
CA TYR A 253 18.49 -12.07 -11.04
C TYR A 253 18.59 -10.61 -10.55
N ASP A 254 18.64 -9.65 -11.49
CA ASP A 254 18.96 -8.24 -11.23
C ASP A 254 17.69 -7.40 -10.97
N PHE A 255 16.75 -7.94 -10.21
CA PHE A 255 15.52 -7.23 -9.88
C PHE A 255 15.72 -6.26 -8.72
N ASN A 256 15.11 -5.09 -8.88
CA ASN A 256 15.16 -4.02 -7.89
C ASN A 256 13.76 -3.48 -7.67
N ARG A 257 13.52 -2.92 -6.47
CA ARG A 257 12.33 -2.12 -6.22
C ARG A 257 12.69 -0.73 -5.68
N THR A 258 11.81 0.20 -5.90
CA THR A 258 11.91 1.55 -5.31
C THR A 258 10.70 1.76 -4.42
N ILE A 259 10.94 1.92 -3.11
CA ILE A 259 9.91 2.34 -2.16
C ILE A 259 9.82 3.85 -2.17
N ALA A 260 8.61 4.36 -2.28
CA ALA A 260 8.35 5.78 -2.36
C ALA A 260 7.10 6.18 -1.56
N MET A 261 7.08 7.42 -1.08
CA MET A 261 5.89 8.05 -0.54
C MET A 261 5.20 8.88 -1.61
N MET A 262 3.88 8.79 -1.66
CA MET A 262 3.02 9.55 -2.57
C MET A 262 1.87 10.16 -1.79
N PHE A 263 1.51 11.40 -2.10
CA PHE A 263 0.43 12.12 -1.43
C PHE A 263 -0.88 12.05 -2.20
N SER A 264 -2.00 12.16 -1.49
CA SER A 264 -3.28 12.43 -2.14
C SER A 264 -3.29 13.86 -2.67
N ALA A 265 -4.10 14.13 -3.70
CA ALA A 265 -4.20 15.47 -4.27
C ALA A 265 -4.55 16.52 -3.19
N GLN A 266 -5.48 16.17 -2.29
CA GLN A 266 -5.88 17.06 -1.21
C GLN A 266 -4.78 17.34 -0.20
N PHE A 267 -3.96 16.34 0.15
CA PHE A 267 -2.87 16.50 1.11
C PHE A 267 -1.68 17.22 0.48
N ALA A 268 -1.47 17.05 -0.83
CA ALA A 268 -0.40 17.71 -1.58
C ALA A 268 -0.45 19.25 -1.48
N ASP A 269 -1.67 19.82 -1.34
CA ASP A 269 -1.90 21.25 -1.21
C ASP A 269 -1.98 21.70 0.27
N SER A 270 -1.71 20.84 1.23
CA SER A 270 -1.80 21.14 2.66
C SER A 270 -0.49 21.70 3.22
N ASN A 271 -0.58 22.59 4.21
CA ASN A 271 0.59 23.09 4.96
C ASN A 271 1.34 21.98 5.74
N MET A 272 0.73 20.79 5.90
CA MET A 272 1.34 19.65 6.58
C MET A 272 2.27 18.83 5.67
N ARG A 273 2.18 19.02 4.35
CA ARG A 273 3.00 18.30 3.38
C ARG A 273 4.49 18.52 3.60
N GLU A 274 4.89 19.78 3.69
CA GLU A 274 6.31 20.17 3.83
C GLU A 274 6.92 19.61 5.12
N GLU A 275 6.16 19.65 6.21
CA GLU A 275 6.58 19.06 7.49
C GLU A 275 6.73 17.54 7.39
N LEU A 276 5.75 16.84 6.81
CA LEU A 276 5.81 15.40 6.60
C LEU A 276 6.97 15.01 5.66
N GLU A 277 7.14 15.74 4.57
CA GLU A 277 8.22 15.53 3.60
C GLU A 277 9.60 15.65 4.24
N THR A 278 9.81 16.67 5.06
CA THR A 278 11.06 16.91 5.78
C THR A 278 11.41 15.74 6.70
N HIS A 279 10.45 15.28 7.51
CA HIS A 279 10.66 14.15 8.44
C HIS A 279 10.93 12.84 7.71
N VAL A 280 10.15 12.55 6.66
CA VAL A 280 10.29 11.32 5.90
C VAL A 280 11.61 11.27 5.12
N ARG A 281 12.07 12.41 4.57
CA ARG A 281 13.39 12.50 3.91
C ARG A 281 14.54 12.29 4.90
N ALA A 282 14.44 12.83 6.10
CA ALA A 282 15.45 12.62 7.15
C ALA A 282 15.53 11.12 7.55
N SER A 283 14.40 10.48 7.78
CA SER A 283 14.32 9.04 8.08
C SER A 283 14.85 8.19 6.92
N ALA A 284 14.49 8.50 5.69
CA ALA A 284 14.99 7.81 4.50
C ALA A 284 16.51 7.94 4.32
N HIS A 285 17.07 9.09 4.67
CA HIS A 285 18.54 9.29 4.66
C HIS A 285 19.23 8.36 5.66
N GLN A 286 18.73 8.25 6.88
CA GLN A 286 19.27 7.35 7.91
C GLN A 286 19.22 5.88 7.47
N LEU A 287 18.11 5.45 6.85
CA LEU A 287 17.99 4.10 6.31
C LEU A 287 19.01 3.80 5.21
N ARG A 288 19.29 4.76 4.32
CA ARG A 288 20.29 4.60 3.24
C ARG A 288 21.70 4.47 3.78
N VAL A 289 22.08 5.31 4.76
CA VAL A 289 23.41 5.26 5.41
C VAL A 289 23.60 3.91 6.08
N ARG A 290 22.59 3.39 6.78
CA ARG A 290 22.66 2.08 7.44
C ARG A 290 22.83 0.93 6.44
N ASN A 291 22.10 0.94 5.32
CA ASN A 291 22.22 -0.08 4.28
C ASN A 291 23.62 -0.08 3.60
N GLN A 292 24.19 1.10 3.35
CA GLN A 292 25.54 1.21 2.79
C GLN A 292 26.63 0.69 3.75
N SER A 293 26.45 0.85 5.06
CA SER A 293 27.38 0.33 6.07
C SER A 293 27.36 -1.21 6.12
N VAL A 294 26.19 -1.82 5.89
CA VAL A 294 26.04 -3.29 5.83
C VAL A 294 26.68 -3.86 4.56
N GLU A 295 26.57 -3.17 3.42
CA GLU A 295 27.25 -3.57 2.16
C GLU A 295 28.78 -3.53 2.29
N GLN A 296 29.33 -2.55 3.02
CA GLN A 296 30.80 -2.42 3.21
C GLN A 296 31.35 -3.42 4.21
N THR A 297 30.58 -3.83 5.22
CA THR A 297 31.03 -4.82 6.22
C THR A 297 30.95 -6.25 5.69
N GLY A 298 30.13 -6.52 4.68
CA GLY A 298 30.03 -7.81 4.00
C GLY A 298 31.12 -8.03 2.92
N GLN A 299 31.93 -7.00 2.61
CA GLN A 299 33.05 -7.06 1.66
C GLN A 299 34.43 -7.15 2.33
N ALA A 300 34.51 -7.17 3.66
CA ALA A 300 35.72 -7.35 4.45
C ALA A 300 35.77 -8.76 5.06
#